data_5e4a58947e2148c9006868ec9c7aec04
#
_entry.id   5e4a58947e2148c9006868ec9c7aec04
#
_cell.length_a   1.000
_cell.length_b   1.000
_cell.length_c   1.000
_cell.angle_alpha   90.00
_cell.angle_beta   90.00
_cell.angle_gamma   90.00
#
_symmetry.space_group_name_H-M   'P 1'
#
loop_
_entity.id
_entity.type
_entity.pdbx_description
1 polymer ?
#
loop_
_entity_poly.entity_id
_entity_poly.type
_entity_poly.pdbx_seq_one_letter_code
_entity_poly.pdbx_strand_id
1 'polypeptide(L)'
;MEDMVSEASAQALNQLYSEGVEQARQELERAIMDEEMPEEASLSPEEEVMLVEAMDNVHHEIPENSQTITVDETTSRFSGAIWYERMQKQIVTLAGIGGIGSYVGFLLGRLKPLRLIIYDPDRVETVNMSGQLYGLPDVGSYKSTALANMIGDYADYNNIVALNQRFEDNSEATDIMICGFDNMAARRTFYEKWKQRVLSYPADSDNRKKCLFIDGRLAAEEFQVLSIQGDDERAMAEYENKWLFSDAEAEETICSYKQTTFMANMIASVMVNVFVNFVANFCGPIIDRDVPFFISYDASTMFTKVEM
;
A
#
# COMPACT_ATOMS: atom_id res chain seq x y z
N MET A 1 -19.67 31.76 14.84
CA MET A 1 -20.80 30.85 15.15
C MET A 1 -20.63 29.51 14.41
N GLU A 2 -20.03 29.48 13.22
CA GLU A 2 -19.73 28.24 12.47
C GLU A 2 -18.61 27.40 13.12
N ASP A 3 -17.58 28.03 13.71
CA ASP A 3 -16.49 27.28 14.37
C ASP A 3 -16.91 26.51 15.63
N MET A 4 -17.89 27.03 16.38
CA MET A 4 -18.42 26.36 17.58
C MET A 4 -19.26 25.12 17.26
N VAL A 5 -19.90 25.07 16.09
CA VAL A 5 -20.69 23.90 15.66
C VAL A 5 -19.76 22.76 15.22
N SER A 6 -18.59 23.07 14.65
CA SER A 6 -17.59 22.09 14.23
C SER A 6 -16.93 21.36 15.42
N GLU A 7 -16.56 22.09 16.48
CA GLU A 7 -15.96 21.50 17.68
C GLU A 7 -16.94 20.61 18.46
N ALA A 8 -18.18 21.04 18.62
CA ALA A 8 -19.21 20.25 19.28
C ALA A 8 -19.54 18.95 18.53
N SER A 9 -19.53 19.01 17.20
CA SER A 9 -19.74 17.82 16.35
C SER A 9 -18.59 16.83 16.43
N ALA A 10 -17.34 17.31 16.47
CA ALA A 10 -16.16 16.46 16.61
C ALA A 10 -16.08 15.82 18.01
N GLN A 11 -16.47 16.55 19.06
CA GLN A 11 -16.55 16.00 20.41
C GLN A 11 -17.64 14.94 20.54
N ALA A 12 -18.83 15.16 19.95
CA ALA A 12 -19.90 14.20 19.95
C ALA A 12 -19.54 12.91 19.17
N LEU A 13 -18.82 13.05 18.06
CA LEU A 13 -18.34 11.89 17.28
C LEU A 13 -17.31 11.06 18.07
N ASN A 14 -16.38 11.73 18.74
CA ASN A 14 -15.38 11.06 19.58
C ASN A 14 -16.01 10.37 20.79
N GLN A 15 -17.05 10.95 21.37
CA GLN A 15 -17.77 10.36 22.48
C GLN A 15 -18.54 9.09 22.03
N LEU A 16 -19.25 9.15 20.89
CA LEU A 16 -19.95 8.00 20.32
C LEU A 16 -18.98 6.87 19.94
N TYR A 17 -17.80 7.22 19.43
CA TYR A 17 -16.77 6.23 19.10
C TYR A 17 -16.21 5.56 20.36
N SER A 18 -15.93 6.31 21.42
CA SER A 18 -15.45 5.76 22.70
C SER A 18 -16.50 4.91 23.42
N GLU A 19 -17.77 5.30 23.37
CA GLU A 19 -18.88 4.53 23.93
C GLU A 19 -19.11 3.21 23.17
N GLY A 20 -18.99 3.22 21.83
CA GLY A 20 -19.08 2.03 20.99
C GLY A 20 -17.95 1.02 21.24
N VAL A 21 -16.72 1.49 21.44
CA VAL A 21 -15.58 0.64 21.77
C VAL A 21 -15.73 0.00 23.15
N GLU A 22 -16.21 0.76 24.13
CA GLU A 22 -16.43 0.26 25.50
C GLU A 22 -17.59 -0.75 25.56
N GLN A 23 -18.65 -0.55 24.76
CA GLN A 23 -19.73 -1.53 24.62
C GLN A 23 -19.25 -2.85 24.00
N ALA A 24 -18.48 -2.77 22.91
CA ALA A 24 -17.92 -3.95 22.27
C ALA A 24 -16.96 -4.72 23.19
N ARG A 25 -16.20 -4.01 24.01
CA ARG A 25 -15.34 -4.61 25.03
C ARG A 25 -16.14 -5.34 26.11
N GLN A 26 -17.20 -4.72 26.62
CA GLN A 26 -18.07 -5.33 27.64
C GLN A 26 -18.84 -6.55 27.10
N GLU A 27 -19.24 -6.54 25.82
CA GLU A 27 -19.85 -7.69 25.17
C GLU A 27 -18.86 -8.84 25.00
N LEU A 28 -17.60 -8.54 24.64
CA LEU A 28 -16.54 -9.53 24.56
C LEU A 28 -16.20 -10.14 25.95
N GLU A 29 -16.11 -9.30 26.97
CA GLU A 29 -15.86 -9.76 28.35
C GLU A 29 -17.03 -10.64 28.87
N ARG A 30 -18.29 -10.34 28.51
CA ARG A 30 -19.44 -11.19 28.79
C ARG A 30 -19.41 -12.52 28.06
N ALA A 31 -19.08 -12.50 26.75
CA ALA A 31 -18.97 -13.72 25.95
C ALA A 31 -17.88 -14.66 26.48
N ILE A 32 -16.79 -14.11 26.99
CA ILE A 32 -15.71 -14.89 27.64
C ILE A 32 -16.16 -15.46 28.99
N MET A 33 -17.04 -14.76 29.71
CA MET A 33 -17.56 -15.24 31.01
C MET A 33 -18.72 -16.24 30.87
N ASP A 34 -19.46 -16.21 29.75
CA ASP A 34 -20.60 -17.11 29.47
C ASP A 34 -20.21 -18.42 28.79
N GLU A 35 -18.95 -18.61 28.37
CA GLU A 35 -18.43 -19.92 27.99
C GLU A 35 -18.20 -20.74 29.26
N GLU A 36 -19.22 -21.54 29.65
CA GLU A 36 -19.09 -22.60 30.62
C GLU A 36 -17.97 -23.55 30.17
N MET A 37 -16.81 -23.46 30.80
CA MET A 37 -15.73 -24.43 30.67
C MET A 37 -16.28 -25.80 31.09
N PRO A 38 -16.07 -26.86 30.28
CA PRO A 38 -16.48 -28.20 30.73
C PRO A 38 -15.76 -28.57 32.03
N GLU A 39 -16.51 -29.07 32.96
CA GLU A 39 -16.16 -29.35 34.38
C GLU A 39 -15.16 -30.53 34.54
N GLU A 40 -14.43 -30.94 33.52
CA GLU A 40 -13.49 -32.07 33.53
C GLU A 40 -12.13 -31.71 32.92
N ALA A 41 -11.42 -30.76 33.49
CA ALA A 41 -9.97 -30.60 33.31
C ALA A 41 -9.32 -29.92 34.52
N SER A 42 -9.48 -30.53 35.71
CA SER A 42 -8.57 -30.18 36.79
C SER A 42 -7.22 -30.84 36.52
N LEU A 43 -6.19 -29.99 36.34
CA LEU A 43 -4.81 -30.46 36.28
C LEU A 43 -4.48 -31.29 37.54
N SER A 44 -3.72 -32.35 37.37
CA SER A 44 -3.21 -33.10 38.50
C SER A 44 -2.24 -32.22 39.30
N PRO A 45 -2.06 -32.45 40.60
CA PRO A 45 -1.13 -31.68 41.43
C PRO A 45 0.31 -31.63 40.86
N GLU A 46 0.71 -32.65 40.09
CA GLU A 46 2.01 -32.71 39.43
C GLU A 46 2.05 -31.80 38.17
N GLU A 47 0.95 -31.69 37.43
CA GLU A 47 0.82 -30.79 36.29
C GLU A 47 0.72 -29.31 36.74
N GLU A 48 0.06 -29.01 37.88
CA GLU A 48 0.06 -27.67 38.47
C GLU A 48 1.48 -27.24 38.90
N VAL A 49 2.24 -28.14 39.51
CA VAL A 49 3.63 -27.84 39.91
C VAL A 49 4.51 -27.60 38.67
N MET A 50 4.38 -28.43 37.61
CA MET A 50 5.11 -28.24 36.36
C MET A 50 4.74 -26.92 35.66
N LEU A 51 3.46 -26.50 35.71
CA LEU A 51 3.00 -25.24 35.13
C LEU A 51 3.55 -24.04 35.91
N VAL A 52 3.56 -24.10 37.23
CA VAL A 52 4.14 -23.05 38.08
C VAL A 52 5.66 -22.95 37.88
N GLU A 53 6.38 -24.09 37.85
CA GLU A 53 7.82 -24.09 37.52
C GLU A 53 8.13 -23.60 36.10
N ALA A 54 7.27 -23.91 35.14
CA ALA A 54 7.41 -23.38 33.76
C ALA A 54 7.15 -21.86 33.70
N MET A 55 6.18 -21.35 34.48
CA MET A 55 5.92 -19.91 34.60
C MET A 55 7.02 -19.16 35.35
N ASP A 56 7.60 -19.74 36.38
CA ASP A 56 8.74 -19.14 37.09
C ASP A 56 10.02 -19.13 36.26
N ASN A 57 10.24 -20.15 35.43
CA ASN A 57 11.36 -20.17 34.47
C ASN A 57 11.22 -19.13 33.32
N VAL A 58 9.99 -18.79 32.96
CA VAL A 58 9.75 -17.72 31.98
C VAL A 58 10.09 -16.32 32.54
N HIS A 59 10.03 -16.14 33.86
CA HIS A 59 10.40 -14.88 34.51
C HIS A 59 11.91 -14.70 34.75
N HIS A 60 12.74 -15.74 34.54
CA HIS A 60 14.18 -15.66 34.81
C HIS A 60 15.10 -15.50 33.61
N GLU A 61 14.56 -15.47 32.38
CA GLU A 61 15.34 -15.19 31.16
C GLU A 61 14.74 -14.05 30.34
N ILE A 62 14.46 -12.91 30.95
CA ILE A 62 14.41 -11.65 30.21
C ILE A 62 15.87 -11.14 30.22
N PRO A 63 16.61 -11.22 29.08
CA PRO A 63 17.90 -10.56 29.02
C PRO A 63 17.67 -9.08 29.29
N GLU A 64 18.44 -8.48 30.19
CA GLU A 64 18.51 -7.03 30.41
C GLU A 64 19.05 -6.26 29.19
N ASN A 65 18.74 -6.74 28.01
CA ASN A 65 18.89 -6.01 26.79
C ASN A 65 17.51 -5.52 26.37
N SER A 66 16.93 -4.65 27.19
CA SER A 66 15.83 -3.79 26.78
C SER A 66 16.38 -2.92 25.64
N GLN A 67 16.34 -3.45 24.41
CA GLN A 67 16.29 -2.59 23.27
C GLN A 67 15.09 -1.69 23.51
N THR A 68 15.36 -0.47 23.90
CA THR A 68 14.36 0.60 23.90
C THR A 68 13.76 0.55 22.51
N ILE A 69 12.51 0.11 22.38
CA ILE A 69 11.78 0.19 21.12
C ILE A 69 11.65 1.69 20.89
N THR A 70 12.58 2.22 20.10
CA THR A 70 12.51 3.60 19.66
C THR A 70 11.33 3.66 18.72
N VAL A 71 10.21 4.16 19.22
CA VAL A 71 9.03 4.44 18.40
C VAL A 71 9.47 5.43 17.33
N ASP A 72 9.34 5.05 16.07
CA ASP A 72 9.63 5.96 14.95
C ASP A 72 8.60 7.10 14.97
N GLU A 73 9.02 8.25 15.49
CA GLU A 73 8.15 9.42 15.64
C GLU A 73 7.58 9.91 14.30
N THR A 74 8.29 9.66 13.19
CA THR A 74 7.84 10.10 11.85
C THR A 74 6.61 9.36 11.35
N THR A 75 6.29 8.19 11.94
CA THR A 75 5.12 7.37 11.61
C THR A 75 4.11 7.28 12.76
N SER A 76 4.36 7.95 13.90
CA SER A 76 3.58 7.83 15.13
C SER A 76 2.08 8.08 14.98
N ARG A 77 1.66 8.90 14.00
CA ARG A 77 0.24 9.22 13.74
C ARG A 77 -0.57 8.04 13.19
N PHE A 78 0.08 7.04 12.57
CA PHE A 78 -0.57 5.89 11.97
C PHE A 78 0.09 4.53 12.31
N SER A 79 1.17 4.53 13.09
CA SER A 79 1.86 3.28 13.48
C SER A 79 0.99 2.34 14.32
N GLY A 80 -0.08 2.86 14.96
CA GLY A 80 -1.08 2.04 15.64
C GLY A 80 -2.14 1.42 14.71
N ALA A 81 -2.12 1.71 13.41
CA ALA A 81 -3.05 1.09 12.48
C ALA A 81 -2.72 -0.40 12.29
N ILE A 82 -3.77 -1.24 12.31
CA ILE A 82 -3.64 -2.70 12.26
C ILE A 82 -2.82 -3.21 11.05
N TRP A 83 -2.85 -2.49 9.94
CA TRP A 83 -2.12 -2.84 8.72
C TRP A 83 -0.64 -2.42 8.74
N TYR A 84 -0.21 -1.54 9.66
CA TYR A 84 1.10 -0.90 9.56
C TYR A 84 2.26 -1.89 9.74
N GLU A 85 2.22 -2.76 10.74
CA GLU A 85 3.25 -3.80 10.94
C GLU A 85 3.38 -4.71 9.71
N ARG A 86 2.27 -4.99 9.04
CA ARG A 86 2.26 -5.79 7.82
C ARG A 86 2.83 -5.01 6.63
N MET A 87 2.55 -3.71 6.55
CA MET A 87 3.12 -2.80 5.56
C MET A 87 4.65 -2.79 5.62
N GLN A 88 5.21 -2.75 6.82
CA GLN A 88 6.67 -2.78 7.03
C GLN A 88 7.34 -4.10 6.61
N LYS A 89 6.58 -5.12 6.26
CA LYS A 89 7.07 -6.42 5.74
C LYS A 89 6.98 -6.52 4.23
N GLN A 90 6.46 -5.50 3.54
CA GLN A 90 6.26 -5.54 2.09
C GLN A 90 7.53 -5.08 1.34
N ILE A 91 7.83 -5.79 0.26
CA ILE A 91 8.79 -5.35 -0.76
C ILE A 91 7.99 -4.91 -1.97
N VAL A 92 8.14 -3.65 -2.36
CA VAL A 92 7.37 -3.04 -3.44
C VAL A 92 8.30 -2.63 -4.57
N THR A 93 8.00 -3.05 -5.80
CA THR A 93 8.63 -2.54 -7.01
C THR A 93 7.74 -1.49 -7.65
N LEU A 94 8.28 -0.30 -7.86
CA LEU A 94 7.64 0.81 -8.53
C LEU A 94 8.42 1.16 -9.80
N ALA A 95 7.73 1.24 -10.93
CA ALA A 95 8.38 1.60 -12.19
C ALA A 95 7.58 2.68 -12.95
N GLY A 96 8.34 3.57 -13.63
CA GLY A 96 7.78 4.78 -14.24
C GLY A 96 7.46 5.83 -13.18
N ILE A 97 8.48 6.56 -12.72
CA ILE A 97 8.35 7.60 -11.67
C ILE A 97 8.27 9.01 -12.26
N GLY A 98 7.46 9.15 -13.29
CA GLY A 98 7.02 10.42 -13.84
C GLY A 98 5.92 11.07 -12.99
N GLY A 99 4.81 11.50 -13.64
CA GLY A 99 3.69 12.15 -12.96
C GLY A 99 3.14 11.33 -11.80
N ILE A 100 2.56 10.18 -12.11
CA ILE A 100 1.93 9.31 -11.11
C ILE A 100 2.98 8.74 -10.15
N GLY A 101 4.03 8.11 -10.69
CA GLY A 101 4.95 7.32 -9.89
C GLY A 101 5.81 8.14 -8.93
N SER A 102 6.10 9.42 -9.20
CA SER A 102 6.81 10.28 -8.26
C SER A 102 6.02 10.48 -6.95
N TYR A 103 4.72 10.71 -7.06
CA TYR A 103 3.83 10.81 -5.89
C TYR A 103 3.60 9.48 -5.21
N VAL A 104 3.39 8.39 -5.98
CA VAL A 104 3.25 7.03 -5.41
C VAL A 104 4.49 6.66 -4.59
N GLY A 105 5.69 6.84 -5.16
CA GLY A 105 6.93 6.52 -4.46
C GLY A 105 7.13 7.35 -3.20
N PHE A 106 6.83 8.64 -3.24
CA PHE A 106 6.88 9.50 -2.06
C PHE A 106 5.92 9.05 -0.96
N LEU A 107 4.65 8.75 -1.30
CA LEU A 107 3.67 8.27 -0.35
C LEU A 107 4.05 6.90 0.24
N LEU A 108 4.56 5.97 -0.59
CA LEU A 108 5.07 4.68 -0.12
C LEU A 108 6.26 4.87 0.84
N GLY A 109 7.19 5.77 0.52
CA GLY A 109 8.31 6.10 1.40
C GLY A 109 7.86 6.61 2.77
N ARG A 110 6.75 7.37 2.83
CA ARG A 110 6.13 7.80 4.10
C ARG A 110 5.54 6.66 4.91
N LEU A 111 5.14 5.57 4.26
CA LEU A 111 4.63 4.34 4.90
C LEU A 111 5.74 3.38 5.32
N LYS A 112 6.98 3.57 4.83
CA LYS A 112 8.17 2.78 5.16
C LYS A 112 7.98 1.26 4.99
N PRO A 113 7.70 0.76 3.78
CA PRO A 113 7.70 -0.68 3.54
C PRO A 113 9.08 -1.29 3.84
N LEU A 114 9.18 -2.62 3.91
CA LEU A 114 10.47 -3.29 4.14
C LEU A 114 11.53 -2.85 3.13
N ARG A 115 11.13 -2.74 1.86
CA ARG A 115 11.99 -2.23 0.78
C ARG A 115 11.15 -1.62 -0.34
N LEU A 116 11.62 -0.51 -0.88
CA LEU A 116 11.09 0.11 -2.10
C LEU A 116 12.15 0.02 -3.21
N ILE A 117 11.82 -0.63 -4.32
CA ILE A 117 12.68 -0.74 -5.50
C ILE A 117 12.07 0.13 -6.58
N ILE A 118 12.80 1.12 -7.08
CA ILE A 118 12.30 2.09 -8.03
C ILE A 118 13.11 2.07 -9.33
N TYR A 119 12.40 2.02 -10.46
CA TYR A 119 12.97 1.98 -11.81
C TYR A 119 12.54 3.20 -12.62
N ASP A 120 13.49 3.97 -13.10
CA ASP A 120 13.26 5.02 -14.12
C ASP A 120 14.61 5.39 -14.75
N PRO A 121 14.75 5.42 -16.09
CA PRO A 121 15.99 5.77 -16.77
C PRO A 121 16.17 7.29 -16.92
N ASP A 122 15.12 8.08 -16.75
CA ASP A 122 15.07 9.48 -17.12
C ASP A 122 15.72 10.38 -16.09
N ARG A 123 16.06 11.59 -16.56
CA ARG A 123 16.47 12.69 -15.70
C ARG A 123 15.30 13.66 -15.48
N VAL A 124 15.38 14.38 -14.38
CA VAL A 124 14.45 15.47 -14.10
C VAL A 124 14.75 16.65 -15.03
N GLU A 125 13.74 17.11 -15.72
CA GLU A 125 13.76 18.31 -16.58
C GLU A 125 12.86 19.39 -15.99
N THR A 126 13.12 20.66 -16.28
CA THR A 126 12.31 21.77 -15.79
C THR A 126 10.83 21.64 -16.15
N VAL A 127 10.52 21.11 -17.34
CA VAL A 127 9.13 20.88 -17.80
C VAL A 127 8.39 19.83 -16.93
N ASN A 128 9.11 18.94 -16.27
CA ASN A 128 8.52 17.92 -15.41
C ASN A 128 7.85 18.50 -14.16
N MET A 129 8.29 19.66 -13.71
CA MET A 129 7.78 20.29 -12.48
C MET A 129 6.29 20.65 -12.54
N SER A 130 5.72 20.77 -13.73
CA SER A 130 4.29 21.09 -13.89
C SER A 130 3.34 19.95 -13.50
N GLY A 131 3.82 18.69 -13.45
CA GLY A 131 2.98 17.53 -13.19
C GLY A 131 3.64 16.45 -12.32
N GLN A 132 4.95 16.55 -12.08
CA GLN A 132 5.72 15.59 -11.27
C GLN A 132 6.14 16.22 -9.93
N LEU A 133 6.48 15.39 -8.96
CA LEU A 133 6.80 15.86 -7.60
C LEU A 133 8.15 16.59 -7.50
N TYR A 134 8.99 16.52 -8.52
CA TYR A 134 10.34 17.10 -8.50
C TYR A 134 10.35 18.63 -8.46
N GLY A 135 11.40 19.18 -7.86
CA GLY A 135 11.63 20.62 -7.77
C GLY A 135 12.87 21.10 -8.52
N LEU A 136 13.12 22.40 -8.50
CA LEU A 136 14.29 23.02 -9.15
C LEU A 136 15.65 22.40 -8.73
N PRO A 137 15.86 22.02 -7.44
CA PRO A 137 17.11 21.40 -7.03
C PRO A 137 17.37 20.03 -7.70
N ASP A 138 16.31 19.36 -8.17
CA ASP A 138 16.40 18.01 -8.74
C ASP A 138 16.77 18.01 -10.23
N VAL A 139 16.64 19.17 -10.91
CA VAL A 139 16.86 19.28 -12.35
C VAL A 139 18.26 18.77 -12.74
N GLY A 140 18.29 17.83 -13.71
CA GLY A 140 19.50 17.16 -14.18
C GLY A 140 19.85 15.86 -13.43
N SER A 141 19.30 15.62 -12.24
CA SER A 141 19.44 14.36 -11.52
C SER A 141 18.61 13.25 -12.18
N TYR A 142 18.99 11.99 -11.99
CA TYR A 142 18.11 10.88 -12.33
C TYR A 142 16.87 10.91 -11.45
N LYS A 143 15.69 10.67 -12.04
CA LYS A 143 14.40 10.70 -11.32
C LYS A 143 14.40 9.73 -10.13
N SER A 144 14.89 8.48 -10.31
CA SER A 144 14.96 7.49 -9.24
C SER A 144 15.87 7.93 -8.08
N THR A 145 17.01 8.56 -8.37
CA THR A 145 17.91 9.11 -7.35
C THR A 145 17.29 10.31 -6.65
N ALA A 146 16.71 11.24 -7.40
CA ALA A 146 16.05 12.42 -6.83
C ALA A 146 14.90 12.04 -5.89
N LEU A 147 14.06 11.09 -6.30
CA LEU A 147 12.97 10.60 -5.47
C LEU A 147 13.47 9.90 -4.19
N ALA A 148 14.52 9.07 -4.30
CA ALA A 148 15.09 8.39 -3.15
C ALA A 148 15.66 9.40 -2.12
N ASN A 149 16.36 10.43 -2.58
CA ASN A 149 16.87 11.51 -1.72
C ASN A 149 15.73 12.26 -1.04
N MET A 150 14.71 12.64 -1.81
CA MET A 150 13.53 13.33 -1.28
C MET A 150 12.82 12.50 -0.19
N ILE A 151 12.65 11.20 -0.41
CA ILE A 151 12.05 10.30 0.59
C ILE A 151 12.94 10.23 1.84
N GLY A 152 14.25 10.15 1.68
CA GLY A 152 15.21 10.20 2.80
C GLY A 152 15.03 11.48 3.62
N ASP A 153 14.98 12.62 2.97
CA ASP A 153 14.86 13.94 3.63
C ASP A 153 13.52 14.13 4.36
N TYR A 154 12.42 13.66 3.75
CA TYR A 154 11.07 13.91 4.28
C TYR A 154 10.52 12.79 5.17
N ALA A 155 11.03 11.57 5.06
CA ALA A 155 10.50 10.42 5.76
C ALA A 155 11.53 9.72 6.66
N ASP A 156 12.80 10.08 6.58
CA ASP A 156 13.89 9.33 7.21
C ASP A 156 13.78 7.82 6.85
N TYR A 157 13.58 7.55 5.55
CA TYR A 157 13.46 6.19 5.05
C TYR A 157 14.47 5.98 3.91
N ASN A 158 15.42 5.07 4.17
CA ASN A 158 16.57 4.83 3.29
C ASN A 158 16.65 3.41 2.73
N ASN A 159 15.64 2.55 3.01
CA ASN A 159 15.62 1.20 2.44
C ASN A 159 15.05 1.20 1.01
N ILE A 160 15.67 2.01 0.16
CA ILE A 160 15.29 2.25 -1.23
C ILE A 160 16.42 1.77 -2.15
N VAL A 161 16.06 1.02 -3.18
CA VAL A 161 16.96 0.66 -4.28
C VAL A 161 16.55 1.50 -5.49
N ALA A 162 17.31 2.57 -5.74
CA ALA A 162 17.08 3.48 -6.85
C ALA A 162 17.85 3.00 -8.09
N LEU A 163 17.13 2.56 -9.11
CA LEU A 163 17.67 2.02 -10.36
C LEU A 163 17.45 2.98 -11.50
N ASN A 164 18.53 3.65 -11.94
CA ASN A 164 18.55 4.62 -13.04
C ASN A 164 18.50 3.90 -14.40
N GLN A 165 17.58 2.98 -14.57
CA GLN A 165 17.45 2.12 -15.76
C GLN A 165 15.99 1.74 -16.00
N ARG A 166 15.71 1.26 -17.21
CA ARG A 166 14.40 0.69 -17.53
C ARG A 166 14.16 -0.61 -16.79
N PHE A 167 12.90 -0.90 -16.49
CA PHE A 167 12.50 -2.25 -16.12
C PHE A 167 12.40 -3.08 -17.41
N GLU A 168 13.10 -4.19 -17.46
CA GLU A 168 13.25 -5.04 -18.65
C GLU A 168 12.99 -6.51 -18.31
N ASP A 169 13.02 -7.40 -19.32
CA ASP A 169 12.76 -8.83 -19.14
C ASP A 169 13.73 -9.55 -18.18
N ASN A 170 14.94 -9.04 -18.01
CA ASN A 170 15.92 -9.55 -17.07
C ASN A 170 15.78 -8.95 -15.64
N SER A 171 14.85 -8.03 -15.44
CA SER A 171 14.60 -7.43 -14.13
C SER A 171 13.84 -8.40 -13.23
N GLU A 172 14.12 -8.33 -11.90
CA GLU A 172 13.45 -9.17 -10.91
C GLU A 172 12.06 -8.62 -10.57
N ALA A 173 11.06 -9.48 -10.59
CA ALA A 173 9.71 -9.17 -10.15
C ALA A 173 9.54 -9.44 -8.65
N THR A 174 8.82 -8.57 -7.97
CA THR A 174 8.36 -8.77 -6.59
C THR A 174 6.88 -9.15 -6.54
N ASP A 175 6.39 -9.54 -5.38
CA ASP A 175 4.97 -9.91 -5.21
C ASP A 175 4.07 -8.68 -5.36
N ILE A 176 4.56 -7.49 -4.98
CA ILE A 176 3.85 -6.22 -5.12
C ILE A 176 4.54 -5.38 -6.19
N MET A 177 3.83 -5.10 -7.28
CA MET A 177 4.34 -4.30 -8.39
C MET A 177 3.35 -3.19 -8.75
N ILE A 178 3.84 -1.95 -8.79
CA ILE A 178 3.03 -0.75 -9.03
C ILE A 178 3.65 0.02 -10.20
N CYS A 179 2.86 0.45 -11.16
CA CYS A 179 3.36 1.21 -12.29
C CYS A 179 2.52 2.45 -12.64
N GLY A 180 3.24 3.44 -13.21
CA GLY A 180 2.67 4.66 -13.76
C GLY A 180 3.35 5.03 -15.08
N PHE A 181 3.50 4.04 -15.99
CA PHE A 181 4.13 4.27 -17.30
C PHE A 181 3.25 5.11 -18.21
N ASP A 182 3.89 5.84 -19.10
CA ASP A 182 3.25 6.61 -20.18
C ASP A 182 3.15 5.85 -21.51
N ASN A 183 3.67 4.62 -21.60
CA ASN A 183 3.62 3.79 -22.77
C ASN A 183 3.17 2.36 -22.46
N MET A 184 2.50 1.73 -23.43
CA MET A 184 1.90 0.42 -23.25
C MET A 184 2.93 -0.72 -23.32
N ALA A 185 4.02 -0.56 -24.07
CA ALA A 185 5.05 -1.58 -24.18
C ALA A 185 5.74 -1.84 -22.84
N ALA A 186 6.17 -0.79 -22.13
CA ALA A 186 6.77 -0.92 -20.79
C ALA A 186 5.78 -1.49 -19.78
N ARG A 187 4.50 -1.06 -19.83
CA ARG A 187 3.42 -1.56 -18.97
C ARG A 187 3.20 -3.06 -19.18
N ARG A 188 3.19 -3.52 -20.44
CA ARG A 188 3.07 -4.93 -20.78
C ARG A 188 4.22 -5.76 -20.22
N THR A 189 5.47 -5.37 -20.45
CA THR A 189 6.66 -6.07 -19.91
C THR A 189 6.59 -6.15 -18.40
N PHE A 190 6.22 -5.07 -17.73
CA PHE A 190 6.13 -5.03 -16.27
C PHE A 190 5.05 -5.96 -15.71
N TYR A 191 3.85 -5.96 -16.33
CA TYR A 191 2.77 -6.86 -15.98
C TYR A 191 3.12 -8.33 -16.24
N GLU A 192 3.70 -8.65 -17.41
CA GLU A 192 4.07 -10.02 -17.76
C GLU A 192 5.09 -10.60 -16.77
N LYS A 193 6.04 -9.80 -16.31
CA LYS A 193 7.00 -10.21 -15.28
C LYS A 193 6.32 -10.47 -13.94
N TRP A 194 5.39 -9.60 -13.53
CA TRP A 194 4.61 -9.84 -12.33
C TRP A 194 3.76 -11.12 -12.45
N LYS A 195 3.08 -11.32 -13.58
CA LYS A 195 2.30 -12.54 -13.84
C LYS A 195 3.16 -13.81 -13.79
N GLN A 196 4.34 -13.79 -14.40
CA GLN A 196 5.29 -14.90 -14.30
C GLN A 196 5.68 -15.20 -12.84
N ARG A 197 5.89 -14.17 -12.03
CA ARG A 197 6.15 -14.31 -10.59
C ARG A 197 4.98 -14.97 -9.88
N VAL A 198 3.75 -14.52 -10.11
CA VAL A 198 2.53 -15.13 -9.56
C VAL A 198 2.41 -16.60 -9.96
N LEU A 199 2.59 -16.90 -11.25
CA LEU A 199 2.47 -18.26 -11.78
C LEU A 199 3.60 -19.19 -11.34
N SER A 200 4.70 -18.67 -10.80
CA SER A 200 5.75 -19.50 -10.20
C SER A 200 5.32 -20.13 -8.87
N TYR A 201 4.29 -19.59 -8.22
CA TYR A 201 3.69 -20.19 -7.03
C TYR A 201 2.62 -21.22 -7.42
N PRO A 202 2.41 -22.30 -6.64
CA PRO A 202 1.30 -23.22 -6.82
C PRO A 202 -0.05 -22.49 -6.86
N ALA A 203 -1.01 -23.00 -7.63
CA ALA A 203 -2.29 -22.32 -7.87
C ALA A 203 -3.11 -22.06 -6.60
N ASP A 204 -3.02 -22.95 -5.63
CA ASP A 204 -3.70 -22.91 -4.33
C ASP A 204 -2.84 -22.27 -3.21
N SER A 205 -1.69 -21.72 -3.57
CA SER A 205 -0.75 -21.16 -2.59
C SER A 205 -1.24 -19.82 -2.03
N ASP A 206 -1.17 -19.67 -0.72
CA ASP A 206 -1.36 -18.37 -0.06
C ASP A 206 -0.36 -17.29 -0.52
N ASN A 207 0.74 -17.69 -1.16
CA ASN A 207 1.68 -16.73 -1.73
C ASN A 207 1.10 -16.03 -2.97
N ARG A 208 0.28 -16.72 -3.79
CA ARG A 208 -0.46 -16.06 -4.87
C ARG A 208 -1.37 -14.96 -4.36
N LYS A 209 -2.13 -15.21 -3.29
CA LYS A 209 -3.02 -14.24 -2.67
C LYS A 209 -2.29 -12.98 -2.18
N LYS A 210 -0.98 -13.08 -1.89
CA LYS A 210 -0.15 -11.96 -1.43
C LYS A 210 0.45 -11.14 -2.56
N CYS A 211 0.19 -11.52 -3.82
CA CYS A 211 0.65 -10.78 -4.97
C CYS A 211 -0.38 -9.74 -5.39
N LEU A 212 0.09 -8.52 -5.69
CA LEU A 212 -0.74 -7.41 -6.15
C LEU A 212 -0.03 -6.66 -7.28
N PHE A 213 -0.76 -6.40 -8.34
CA PHE A 213 -0.36 -5.49 -9.41
C PHE A 213 -1.28 -4.27 -9.43
N ILE A 214 -0.70 -3.07 -9.50
CA ILE A 214 -1.48 -1.83 -9.62
C ILE A 214 -0.96 -1.03 -10.81
N ASP A 215 -1.86 -0.66 -11.72
CA ASP A 215 -1.59 0.15 -12.89
C ASP A 215 -2.36 1.47 -12.82
N GLY A 216 -1.62 2.58 -12.79
CA GLY A 216 -2.18 3.93 -12.83
C GLY A 216 -2.10 4.54 -14.22
N ARG A 217 -3.19 5.17 -14.66
CA ARG A 217 -3.31 5.88 -15.94
C ARG A 217 -3.92 7.25 -15.73
N LEU A 218 -3.30 8.26 -16.27
CA LEU A 218 -3.73 9.65 -16.13
C LEU A 218 -3.72 10.34 -17.49
N ALA A 219 -4.83 10.94 -17.84
CA ALA A 219 -4.99 11.74 -19.05
C ALA A 219 -5.70 13.04 -18.70
N ALA A 220 -4.99 14.16 -18.75
CA ALA A 220 -5.50 15.48 -18.40
C ALA A 220 -6.11 15.54 -16.99
N GLU A 221 -7.43 15.51 -16.88
CA GLU A 221 -8.21 15.57 -15.64
C GLU A 221 -9.03 14.31 -15.39
N GLU A 222 -8.67 13.20 -16.05
CA GLU A 222 -9.26 11.89 -15.82
C GLU A 222 -8.18 10.89 -15.41
N PHE A 223 -8.48 10.00 -14.48
CA PHE A 223 -7.59 8.90 -14.17
C PHE A 223 -8.31 7.56 -14.06
N GLN A 224 -7.52 6.51 -14.24
CA GLN A 224 -7.93 5.12 -14.08
C GLN A 224 -6.87 4.38 -13.23
N VAL A 225 -7.34 3.59 -12.29
CA VAL A 225 -6.51 2.66 -11.52
C VAL A 225 -7.06 1.26 -11.75
N LEU A 226 -6.19 0.36 -12.18
CA LEU A 226 -6.47 -1.06 -12.28
C LEU A 226 -5.66 -1.79 -11.22
N SER A 227 -6.30 -2.69 -10.48
CA SER A 227 -5.62 -3.53 -9.49
C SER A 227 -5.98 -4.99 -9.67
N ILE A 228 -4.97 -5.86 -9.60
CA ILE A 228 -5.10 -7.29 -9.89
C ILE A 228 -4.46 -8.07 -8.76
N GLN A 229 -5.24 -8.91 -8.10
CA GLN A 229 -4.75 -9.82 -7.08
C GLN A 229 -4.24 -11.11 -7.74
N GLY A 230 -3.20 -11.71 -7.17
CA GLY A 230 -2.51 -12.84 -7.81
C GLY A 230 -3.30 -14.16 -7.86
N ASP A 231 -4.41 -14.26 -7.16
CA ASP A 231 -5.34 -15.39 -7.22
C ASP A 231 -6.60 -15.10 -8.07
N ASP A 232 -6.73 -13.88 -8.62
CA ASP A 232 -7.84 -13.50 -9.49
C ASP A 232 -7.48 -13.69 -10.98
N GLU A 233 -7.66 -14.92 -11.48
CA GLU A 233 -7.43 -15.26 -12.89
C GLU A 233 -8.40 -14.53 -13.83
N ARG A 234 -9.61 -14.15 -13.36
CA ARG A 234 -10.58 -13.40 -14.15
C ARG A 234 -10.10 -11.98 -14.38
N ALA A 235 -9.63 -11.31 -13.31
CA ALA A 235 -9.07 -9.97 -13.42
C ALA A 235 -7.82 -9.94 -14.32
N MET A 236 -6.95 -10.95 -14.22
CA MET A 236 -5.80 -11.09 -15.13
C MET A 236 -6.23 -11.19 -16.58
N ALA A 237 -7.20 -12.07 -16.90
CA ALA A 237 -7.70 -12.24 -18.25
C ALA A 237 -8.39 -10.97 -18.79
N GLU A 238 -9.15 -10.27 -17.95
CA GLU A 238 -9.79 -9.02 -18.32
C GLU A 238 -8.76 -7.92 -18.60
N TYR A 239 -7.74 -7.79 -17.76
CA TYR A 239 -6.65 -6.83 -17.96
C TYR A 239 -5.91 -7.08 -19.28
N GLU A 240 -5.55 -8.33 -19.58
CA GLU A 240 -4.86 -8.71 -20.80
C GLU A 240 -5.69 -8.42 -22.06
N ASN A 241 -6.98 -8.71 -22.03
CA ASN A 241 -7.84 -8.62 -23.19
C ASN A 241 -8.34 -7.19 -23.48
N LYS A 242 -8.53 -6.37 -22.44
CA LYS A 242 -9.16 -5.06 -22.59
C LYS A 242 -8.19 -3.89 -22.33
N TRP A 243 -7.19 -4.08 -21.49
CA TRP A 243 -6.41 -2.98 -20.96
C TRP A 243 -4.95 -2.98 -21.42
N LEU A 244 -4.44 -4.08 -22.01
CA LEU A 244 -3.13 -4.15 -22.64
C LEU A 244 -3.25 -4.05 -24.18
N PHE A 245 -3.76 -2.94 -24.66
CA PHE A 245 -3.77 -2.60 -26.09
C PHE A 245 -2.38 -2.14 -26.57
N SER A 246 -2.18 -1.95 -27.87
CA SER A 246 -0.93 -1.41 -28.43
C SER A 246 -0.90 0.12 -28.35
N ASP A 247 0.30 0.71 -28.34
CA ASP A 247 0.44 2.18 -28.38
C ASP A 247 -0.20 2.78 -29.64
N ALA A 248 -0.33 2.01 -30.73
CA ALA A 248 -1.00 2.43 -31.96
C ALA A 248 -2.55 2.47 -31.84
N GLU A 249 -3.11 1.75 -30.88
CA GLU A 249 -4.56 1.73 -30.56
C GLU A 249 -4.94 2.76 -29.49
N ALA A 250 -3.93 3.37 -28.86
CA ALA A 250 -4.17 4.46 -27.92
C ALA A 250 -4.76 5.65 -28.67
N GLU A 251 -5.93 6.13 -28.25
CA GLU A 251 -6.50 7.37 -28.82
C GLU A 251 -5.53 8.53 -28.58
N GLU A 252 -5.20 9.26 -29.65
CA GLU A 252 -4.44 10.50 -29.54
C GLU A 252 -5.28 11.48 -28.71
N THR A 253 -4.90 11.67 -27.46
CA THR A 253 -5.53 12.67 -26.61
C THR A 253 -5.19 14.05 -27.14
N ILE A 254 -6.16 14.74 -27.73
CA ILE A 254 -6.06 16.13 -28.22
C ILE A 254 -6.04 17.03 -26.96
N CYS A 255 -5.02 16.92 -26.15
CA CYS A 255 -4.92 17.73 -24.95
C CYS A 255 -3.72 18.66 -25.08
N SER A 256 -3.98 19.94 -24.93
CA SER A 256 -2.96 20.99 -24.76
C SER A 256 -2.14 20.77 -23.45
N TYR A 257 -2.61 19.90 -22.55
CA TYR A 257 -1.92 19.48 -21.35
C TYR A 257 -2.12 17.97 -21.09
N LYS A 258 -1.06 17.30 -20.65
CA LYS A 258 -1.05 15.85 -20.45
C LYS A 258 -1.52 15.45 -19.06
N GLN A 259 -1.20 16.23 -18.07
CA GLN A 259 -1.52 15.97 -16.65
C GLN A 259 -1.38 17.24 -15.82
N THR A 260 -2.10 17.28 -14.72
CA THR A 260 -1.97 18.32 -13.69
C THR A 260 -1.37 17.74 -12.40
N THR A 261 -0.69 18.57 -11.62
CA THR A 261 -0.05 18.16 -10.36
C THR A 261 -1.05 17.54 -9.39
N PHE A 262 -2.25 18.17 -9.26
CA PHE A 262 -3.26 17.69 -8.31
C PHE A 262 -3.85 16.34 -8.73
N MET A 263 -4.06 16.12 -10.03
CA MET A 263 -4.55 14.82 -10.53
C MET A 263 -3.52 13.71 -10.37
N ALA A 264 -2.25 14.02 -10.61
CA ALA A 264 -1.15 13.07 -10.37
C ALA A 264 -1.06 12.67 -8.89
N ASN A 265 -1.27 13.63 -7.97
CA ASN A 265 -1.32 13.36 -6.54
C ASN A 265 -2.58 12.57 -6.14
N MET A 266 -3.74 12.90 -6.70
CA MET A 266 -5.00 12.20 -6.40
C MET A 266 -4.93 10.73 -6.81
N ILE A 267 -4.52 10.43 -8.05
CA ILE A 267 -4.39 9.03 -8.50
C ILE A 267 -3.37 8.27 -7.65
N ALA A 268 -2.24 8.88 -7.32
CA ALA A 268 -1.24 8.26 -6.46
C ALA A 268 -1.80 7.91 -5.07
N SER A 269 -2.59 8.81 -4.48
CA SER A 269 -3.27 8.58 -3.21
C SER A 269 -4.25 7.41 -3.29
N VAL A 270 -5.02 7.30 -4.39
CA VAL A 270 -5.94 6.17 -4.62
C VAL A 270 -5.17 4.85 -4.78
N MET A 271 -4.08 4.84 -5.57
CA MET A 271 -3.24 3.64 -5.76
C MET A 271 -2.63 3.15 -4.44
N VAL A 272 -2.12 4.07 -3.61
CA VAL A 272 -1.58 3.73 -2.29
C VAL A 272 -2.69 3.26 -1.34
N ASN A 273 -3.90 3.85 -1.40
CA ASN A 273 -5.04 3.38 -0.62
C ASN A 273 -5.45 1.94 -1.00
N VAL A 274 -5.51 1.61 -2.30
CA VAL A 274 -5.75 0.23 -2.78
C VAL A 274 -4.70 -0.72 -2.19
N PHE A 275 -3.42 -0.35 -2.22
CA PHE A 275 -2.35 -1.14 -1.64
C PHE A 275 -2.50 -1.31 -0.12
N VAL A 276 -2.84 -0.25 0.62
CA VAL A 276 -3.09 -0.31 2.07
C VAL A 276 -4.26 -1.23 2.39
N ASN A 277 -5.36 -1.15 1.63
CA ASN A 277 -6.51 -2.05 1.79
C ASN A 277 -6.13 -3.51 1.56
N PHE A 278 -5.39 -3.78 0.49
CA PHE A 278 -4.86 -5.11 0.20
C PHE A 278 -4.03 -5.66 1.37
N VAL A 279 -3.09 -4.87 1.89
CA VAL A 279 -2.25 -5.29 3.03
C VAL A 279 -3.09 -5.50 4.29
N ALA A 280 -4.11 -4.67 4.52
CA ALA A 280 -4.99 -4.77 5.69
C ALA A 280 -5.78 -6.08 5.72
N ASN A 281 -6.19 -6.61 4.56
CA ASN A 281 -6.95 -7.86 4.47
C ASN A 281 -6.18 -9.10 4.97
N PHE A 282 -4.86 -8.99 5.14
CA PHE A 282 -4.03 -10.05 5.74
C PHE A 282 -3.80 -9.88 7.25
N CYS A 283 -4.41 -8.89 7.90
CA CYS A 283 -4.14 -8.56 9.30
C CYS A 283 -5.11 -9.21 10.30
N GLY A 284 -6.12 -9.93 9.82
CA GLY A 284 -7.05 -10.67 10.67
C GLY A 284 -8.38 -10.95 9.99
N PRO A 285 -9.20 -11.87 10.54
CA PRO A 285 -10.44 -12.33 9.91
C PRO A 285 -11.58 -11.30 9.94
N ILE A 286 -11.40 -10.16 10.60
CA ILE A 286 -12.48 -9.19 10.88
C ILE A 286 -12.46 -8.02 9.89
N ILE A 287 -11.39 -7.86 9.10
CA ILE A 287 -11.24 -6.71 8.21
C ILE A 287 -11.28 -7.22 6.78
N ASP A 288 -12.38 -6.92 6.11
CA ASP A 288 -12.53 -7.09 4.67
C ASP A 288 -12.66 -5.70 4.05
N ARG A 289 -11.59 -5.24 3.39
CA ARG A 289 -11.54 -3.96 2.71
C ARG A 289 -11.58 -4.18 1.21
N ASP A 290 -12.32 -3.33 0.54
CA ASP A 290 -12.42 -3.39 -0.92
C ASP A 290 -11.05 -3.16 -1.58
N VAL A 291 -10.72 -4.04 -2.52
CA VAL A 291 -9.60 -3.92 -3.46
C VAL A 291 -10.19 -4.00 -4.87
N PRO A 292 -10.77 -2.91 -5.37
CA PRO A 292 -11.51 -2.90 -6.64
C PRO A 292 -10.59 -3.22 -7.82
N PHE A 293 -11.09 -4.00 -8.80
CA PHE A 293 -10.38 -4.22 -10.06
C PHE A 293 -10.15 -2.92 -10.83
N PHE A 294 -11.18 -2.05 -10.86
CA PHE A 294 -11.14 -0.81 -11.63
C PHE A 294 -11.72 0.37 -10.86
N ILE A 295 -10.99 1.47 -10.85
CA ILE A 295 -11.44 2.77 -10.33
C ILE A 295 -11.18 3.80 -11.41
N SER A 296 -12.19 4.63 -11.74
CA SER A 296 -11.97 5.82 -12.56
C SER A 296 -12.54 7.07 -11.89
N TYR A 297 -11.94 8.20 -12.18
CA TYR A 297 -12.34 9.51 -11.70
C TYR A 297 -12.26 10.55 -12.81
N ASP A 298 -13.30 11.35 -12.94
CA ASP A 298 -13.39 12.51 -13.83
C ASP A 298 -13.47 13.76 -12.97
N ALA A 299 -12.50 14.66 -13.09
CA ALA A 299 -12.40 15.84 -12.25
C ALA A 299 -13.43 16.90 -12.60
N SER A 300 -13.86 16.98 -13.86
CA SER A 300 -14.82 17.99 -14.33
C SER A 300 -16.22 17.79 -13.72
N THR A 301 -16.58 16.55 -13.50
CA THR A 301 -17.86 16.12 -12.89
C THR A 301 -17.71 15.67 -11.45
N MET A 302 -16.48 15.49 -10.97
CA MET A 302 -16.15 14.86 -9.67
C MET A 302 -16.75 13.47 -9.53
N PHE A 303 -16.94 12.76 -10.64
CA PHE A 303 -17.54 11.45 -10.66
C PHE A 303 -16.51 10.35 -10.46
N THR A 304 -16.79 9.42 -9.57
CA THR A 304 -15.97 8.23 -9.33
C THR A 304 -16.77 6.98 -9.71
N LYS A 305 -16.19 6.11 -10.52
CA LYS A 305 -16.71 4.77 -10.82
C LYS A 305 -15.81 3.72 -10.20
N VAL A 306 -16.40 2.72 -9.56
CA VAL A 306 -15.70 1.59 -8.95
C VAL A 306 -16.30 0.29 -9.45
N GLU A 307 -15.46 -0.65 -9.90
CA GLU A 307 -15.85 -2.01 -10.30
C GLU A 307 -15.00 -3.02 -9.48
N MET A 308 -15.71 -4.01 -8.90
CA MET A 308 -15.08 -5.09 -8.13
C MET A 308 -14.62 -6.23 -9.03
#